data_d4665892d069f616da89e8607905d05a
#
_entry.id   d4665892d069f616da89e8607905d05a
#
_cell.length_a   1.000
_cell.length_b   1.000
_cell.length_c   1.000
_cell.angle_alpha   90.00
_cell.angle_beta   90.00
_cell.angle_gamma   90.00
#
_symmetry.space_group_name_H-M   'P 1'
#
loop_
_entity.id
_entity.type
_entity.pdbx_description
1 polymer ?
#
loop_
_entity_poly.entity_id
_entity_poly.type
_entity_poly.pdbx_seq_one_letter_code
_entity_poly.pdbx_strand_id
1 'polypeptide(L)'
;MSFMVTGKSIKGRPLITDLNAVRMAARLMGMTVHDRATYRAHHDCNDAVMVLSCSAEQARLIKEKHGLDPYEVGIVPDPENAGSYLIKYDEWKNGFGLHDVIGHPVFSQSKDGRDEKTIAPLLQMHYRMASDAIAAQQLGDQIEFIRQPDGSYVSHTKPNE
;
A
#
# COMPACT_ATOMS: atom_id res chain seq x y z
N MET A 1 -2.39 -21.49 6.97
CA MET A 1 -3.69 -20.86 6.65
C MET A 1 -3.46 -19.57 5.91
N SER A 2 -4.30 -19.23 4.96
CA SER A 2 -4.17 -18.03 4.14
C SER A 2 -5.36 -17.10 4.37
N PHE A 3 -5.11 -15.80 4.55
CA PHE A 3 -6.15 -14.78 4.66
C PHE A 3 -5.91 -13.73 3.58
N MET A 4 -6.16 -14.12 2.32
CA MET A 4 -6.00 -13.21 1.19
C MET A 4 -6.99 -12.05 1.28
N VAL A 5 -6.46 -10.85 1.17
CA VAL A 5 -7.24 -9.61 1.12
C VAL A 5 -7.13 -9.04 -0.28
N THR A 6 -8.25 -8.65 -0.84
CA THR A 6 -8.33 -7.95 -2.11
C THR A 6 -8.91 -6.57 -1.86
N GLY A 7 -8.05 -5.55 -1.91
CA GLY A 7 -8.46 -4.15 -1.80
C GLY A 7 -9.07 -3.69 -3.10
N LYS A 8 -10.40 -3.58 -3.13
CA LYS A 8 -11.17 -3.00 -4.24
C LYS A 8 -11.51 -1.56 -3.94
N SER A 9 -11.90 -0.84 -4.97
CA SER A 9 -12.53 0.46 -4.78
C SER A 9 -13.77 0.29 -3.89
N ILE A 10 -13.77 1.00 -2.78
CA ILE A 10 -14.95 1.12 -1.92
C ILE A 10 -15.78 2.29 -2.44
N LYS A 11 -17.11 2.20 -2.33
CA LYS A 11 -18.03 3.26 -2.75
C LYS A 11 -17.54 4.64 -2.26
N GLY A 12 -17.26 5.54 -3.19
CA GLY A 12 -16.74 6.89 -2.92
C GLY A 12 -15.21 7.00 -2.90
N ARG A 13 -14.46 5.92 -3.13
CA ARG A 13 -13.00 5.96 -3.28
C ARG A 13 -12.60 5.76 -4.74
N PRO A 14 -11.62 6.52 -5.27
CA PRO A 14 -11.18 6.33 -6.64
C PRO A 14 -10.53 4.97 -6.85
N LEU A 15 -10.73 4.39 -8.03
CA LEU A 15 -10.02 3.20 -8.48
C LEU A 15 -8.53 3.53 -8.65
N ILE A 16 -7.68 2.54 -8.42
CA ILE A 16 -6.25 2.65 -8.73
C ILE A 16 -6.09 2.43 -10.22
N THR A 17 -5.61 3.45 -10.92
CA THR A 17 -5.43 3.43 -12.38
C THR A 17 -4.02 3.83 -12.83
N ASP A 18 -3.23 4.44 -11.96
CA ASP A 18 -1.91 4.97 -12.30
C ASP A 18 -0.81 4.24 -11.50
N LEU A 19 -0.03 3.39 -12.20
CA LEU A 19 1.07 2.66 -11.57
C LEU A 19 2.19 3.58 -11.08
N ASN A 20 2.40 4.73 -11.69
CA ASN A 20 3.39 5.69 -11.21
C ASN A 20 2.99 6.28 -9.86
N ALA A 21 1.70 6.53 -9.66
CA ALA A 21 1.19 6.96 -8.36
C ALA A 21 1.32 5.85 -7.30
N VAL A 22 1.14 4.59 -7.69
CA VAL A 22 1.39 3.44 -6.79
C VAL A 22 2.87 3.39 -6.38
N ARG A 23 3.80 3.57 -7.33
CA ARG A 23 5.24 3.61 -7.04
C ARG A 23 5.58 4.70 -6.03
N MET A 24 5.06 5.90 -6.24
CA MET A 24 5.27 7.03 -5.34
C MET A 24 4.67 6.75 -3.96
N ALA A 25 3.45 6.23 -3.91
CA ALA A 25 2.77 5.86 -2.67
C ALA A 25 3.59 4.84 -1.87
N ALA A 26 4.09 3.79 -2.53
CA ALA A 26 4.93 2.79 -1.90
C ALA A 26 6.20 3.40 -1.30
N ARG A 27 6.86 4.29 -2.02
CA ARG A 27 8.06 4.99 -1.52
C ARG A 27 7.74 5.86 -0.31
N LEU A 28 6.60 6.55 -0.31
CA LEU A 28 6.16 7.35 0.84
C LEU A 28 5.89 6.48 2.06
N MET A 29 5.50 5.24 1.87
CA MET A 29 5.30 4.26 2.95
C MET A 29 6.60 3.55 3.36
N GLY A 30 7.72 3.84 2.72
CA GLY A 30 9.00 3.17 2.98
C GLY A 30 9.07 1.76 2.39
N MET A 31 8.22 1.44 1.43
CA MET A 31 8.22 0.14 0.76
C MET A 31 9.15 0.11 -0.45
N THR A 32 9.60 -1.09 -0.78
CA THR A 32 10.39 -1.37 -1.99
C THR A 32 9.44 -1.83 -3.10
N VAL A 33 9.67 -1.32 -4.30
CA VAL A 33 8.87 -1.65 -5.49
C VAL A 33 9.65 -2.61 -6.38
N HIS A 34 8.98 -3.68 -6.81
CA HIS A 34 9.53 -4.68 -7.73
C HIS A 34 8.63 -4.82 -8.95
N ASP A 35 9.24 -4.86 -10.13
CA ASP A 35 8.52 -5.12 -11.39
C ASP A 35 8.53 -6.62 -11.67
N ARG A 36 7.65 -7.36 -11.02
CA ARG A 36 7.50 -8.81 -11.21
C ARG A 36 6.07 -9.25 -10.93
N ALA A 37 5.73 -10.44 -11.41
CA ALA A 37 4.39 -11.01 -11.27
C ALA A 37 4.20 -11.79 -9.97
N THR A 38 5.27 -12.42 -9.47
CA THR A 38 5.18 -13.30 -8.32
C THR A 38 5.40 -12.53 -7.02
N TYR A 39 4.51 -12.71 -6.07
CA TYR A 39 4.61 -12.14 -4.73
C TYR A 39 4.37 -13.20 -3.67
N ARG A 40 5.04 -13.01 -2.53
CA ARG A 40 5.00 -13.97 -1.43
C ARG A 40 3.72 -13.84 -0.63
N ALA A 41 3.05 -14.98 -0.45
CA ALA A 41 1.88 -15.19 0.39
C ALA A 41 1.99 -16.60 0.98
N HIS A 42 0.98 -17.07 1.68
CA HIS A 42 0.97 -18.47 2.16
C HIS A 42 1.14 -19.44 0.98
N HIS A 43 0.43 -19.19 -0.11
CA HIS A 43 0.69 -19.77 -1.42
C HIS A 43 1.09 -18.64 -2.34
N ASP A 44 2.31 -18.68 -2.88
CA ASP A 44 2.79 -17.62 -3.76
C ASP A 44 1.84 -17.42 -4.94
N CYS A 45 1.59 -16.16 -5.25
CA CYS A 45 0.74 -15.75 -6.34
C CYS A 45 1.60 -15.19 -7.49
N ASN A 46 1.10 -15.23 -8.72
CA ASN A 46 1.84 -14.78 -9.90
C ASN A 46 1.01 -13.88 -10.84
N ASP A 47 -0.01 -13.24 -10.31
CA ASP A 47 -0.97 -12.43 -11.06
C ASP A 47 -0.69 -10.92 -10.99
N ALA A 48 0.41 -10.50 -10.39
CA ALA A 48 0.76 -9.10 -10.23
C ALA A 48 1.44 -8.50 -11.46
N VAL A 49 1.35 -7.19 -11.59
CA VAL A 49 2.17 -6.39 -12.52
C VAL A 49 3.25 -5.61 -11.76
N MET A 50 3.09 -5.50 -10.45
CA MET A 50 4.02 -4.82 -9.55
C MET A 50 3.90 -5.47 -8.18
N VAL A 51 5.03 -5.57 -7.46
CA VAL A 51 5.06 -6.13 -6.12
C VAL A 51 5.68 -5.12 -5.16
N LEU A 52 5.07 -4.96 -4.00
CA LEU A 52 5.54 -4.08 -2.94
C LEU A 52 5.99 -4.93 -1.75
N SER A 53 7.16 -4.62 -1.21
CA SER A 53 7.70 -5.32 -0.05
C SER A 53 8.22 -4.33 0.98
N CYS A 54 8.47 -4.79 2.21
CA CYS A 54 9.26 -4.00 3.15
C CYS A 54 10.72 -3.93 2.67
N SER A 55 11.52 -3.08 3.31
CA SER A 55 12.94 -2.97 2.97
C SER A 55 13.68 -4.27 3.25
N ALA A 56 14.85 -4.45 2.61
CA ALA A 56 15.69 -5.62 2.84
C ALA A 56 16.12 -5.74 4.32
N GLU A 57 16.40 -4.63 4.97
CA GLU A 57 16.74 -4.60 6.39
C GLU A 57 15.57 -5.03 7.26
N GLN A 58 14.38 -4.50 7.02
CA GLN A 58 13.16 -4.91 7.73
C GLN A 58 12.86 -6.40 7.51
N ALA A 59 13.01 -6.89 6.27
CA ALA A 59 12.83 -8.29 5.94
C ALA A 59 13.79 -9.19 6.73
N ARG A 60 15.05 -8.79 6.86
CA ARG A 60 16.05 -9.52 7.64
C ARG A 60 15.65 -9.61 9.12
N LEU A 61 15.24 -8.51 9.72
CA LEU A 61 14.80 -8.48 11.12
C LEU A 61 13.56 -9.33 11.35
N ILE A 62 12.61 -9.29 10.43
CA ILE A 62 11.39 -10.11 10.48
C ILE A 62 11.74 -11.59 10.38
N LYS A 63 12.65 -11.95 9.47
CA LYS A 63 13.10 -13.34 9.29
C LYS A 63 13.79 -13.86 10.55
N GLU A 64 14.60 -13.05 11.21
CA GLU A 64 15.23 -13.42 12.48
C GLU A 64 14.18 -13.71 13.56
N LYS A 65 13.09 -12.94 13.60
CA LYS A 65 12.04 -13.08 14.60
C LYS A 65 11.08 -14.23 14.28
N HIS A 66 10.70 -14.41 13.02
CA HIS A 66 9.63 -15.32 12.60
C HIS A 66 10.14 -16.56 11.87
N GLY A 67 11.41 -16.62 11.50
CA GLY A 67 12.00 -17.75 10.76
C GLY A 67 11.68 -17.79 9.28
N LEU A 68 10.86 -16.88 8.79
CA LEU A 68 10.43 -16.81 7.38
C LEU A 68 10.51 -15.37 6.89
N ASP A 69 10.63 -15.22 5.57
CA ASP A 69 10.55 -13.91 4.94
C ASP A 69 9.13 -13.36 5.04
N PRO A 70 8.97 -12.04 5.24
CA PRO A 70 7.64 -11.43 5.29
C PRO A 70 6.91 -11.57 3.97
N TYR A 71 5.59 -11.58 4.03
CA TYR A 71 4.74 -11.56 2.84
C TYR A 71 4.87 -10.22 2.10
N GLU A 72 4.38 -10.22 0.87
CA GLU A 72 4.47 -9.09 -0.04
C GLU A 72 3.07 -8.69 -0.52
N VAL A 73 2.99 -7.50 -1.11
CA VAL A 73 1.74 -6.98 -1.67
C VAL A 73 1.80 -7.04 -3.18
N GLY A 74 0.80 -7.62 -3.82
CA GLY A 74 0.65 -7.65 -5.26
C GLY A 74 -0.30 -6.55 -5.73
N ILE A 75 0.12 -5.83 -6.76
CA ILE A 75 -0.73 -4.92 -7.51
C ILE A 75 -1.18 -5.68 -8.75
N VAL A 76 -2.45 -5.99 -8.81
CA VAL A 76 -3.02 -6.97 -9.75
C VAL A 76 -4.03 -6.29 -10.67
N PRO A 77 -3.99 -6.54 -11.99
CA PRO A 77 -5.02 -6.00 -12.88
C PRO A 77 -6.42 -6.43 -12.42
N ASP A 78 -7.35 -5.48 -12.39
CA ASP A 78 -8.73 -5.76 -12.04
C ASP A 78 -9.44 -6.43 -13.23
N PRO A 79 -9.94 -7.68 -13.11
CA PRO A 79 -10.60 -8.36 -14.20
C PRO A 79 -11.98 -7.75 -14.54
N GLU A 80 -12.58 -6.99 -13.61
CA GLU A 80 -13.88 -6.37 -13.79
C GLU A 80 -13.80 -4.95 -14.36
N ASN A 81 -12.64 -4.29 -14.21
CA ASN A 81 -12.45 -2.89 -14.63
C ASN A 81 -11.12 -2.74 -15.37
N ALA A 82 -11.15 -2.83 -16.69
CA ALA A 82 -9.97 -2.68 -17.53
C ALA A 82 -9.25 -1.35 -17.25
N GLY A 83 -7.92 -1.40 -17.12
CA GLY A 83 -7.10 -0.23 -16.83
C GLY A 83 -7.00 0.13 -15.36
N SER A 84 -7.66 -0.61 -14.47
CA SER A 84 -7.54 -0.42 -13.03
C SER A 84 -6.88 -1.63 -12.35
N TYR A 85 -6.50 -1.46 -11.08
CA TYR A 85 -5.72 -2.43 -10.34
C TYR A 85 -6.31 -2.69 -8.96
N LEU A 86 -6.10 -3.91 -8.48
CA LEU A 86 -6.45 -4.35 -7.12
C LEU A 86 -5.19 -4.45 -6.28
N ILE A 87 -5.33 -4.27 -4.98
CA ILE A 87 -4.30 -4.50 -3.99
C ILE A 87 -4.58 -5.87 -3.36
N LYS A 88 -3.67 -6.83 -3.54
CA LYS A 88 -3.81 -8.18 -2.98
C LYS A 88 -2.65 -8.53 -2.06
N TYR A 89 -2.95 -9.07 -0.91
CA TYR A 89 -1.95 -9.55 0.04
C TYR A 89 -2.59 -10.55 1.01
N ASP A 90 -1.73 -11.31 1.69
CA ASP A 90 -2.14 -12.26 2.72
C ASP A 90 -1.87 -11.65 4.09
N GLU A 91 -2.90 -11.50 4.91
CA GLU A 91 -2.75 -10.89 6.25
C GLU A 91 -2.55 -11.92 7.37
N TRP A 92 -2.41 -13.22 7.05
CA TRP A 92 -2.15 -14.24 8.05
C TRP A 92 -0.88 -13.91 8.85
N LYS A 93 -0.97 -13.97 10.18
CA LYS A 93 0.11 -13.56 11.10
C LYS A 93 0.65 -12.16 10.78
N ASN A 94 -0.23 -11.21 10.44
CA ASN A 94 0.15 -9.86 10.01
C ASN A 94 1.12 -9.87 8.82
N GLY A 95 0.89 -10.78 7.85
CA GLY A 95 1.77 -10.93 6.70
C GLY A 95 3.18 -11.39 7.09
N PHE A 96 3.31 -12.22 8.12
CA PHE A 96 4.59 -12.57 8.74
C PHE A 96 5.39 -11.34 9.12
N GLY A 97 4.75 -10.36 9.74
CA GLY A 97 5.39 -9.15 10.25
C GLY A 97 5.39 -7.97 9.27
N LEU A 98 4.96 -8.17 8.02
CA LEU A 98 4.89 -7.06 7.05
C LEU A 98 4.04 -5.91 7.58
N HIS A 99 2.87 -6.21 8.12
CA HIS A 99 1.95 -5.20 8.64
C HIS A 99 2.48 -4.50 9.89
N ASP A 100 3.35 -5.14 10.64
CA ASP A 100 3.94 -4.55 11.86
C ASP A 100 4.91 -3.42 11.52
N VAL A 101 5.58 -3.48 10.38
CA VAL A 101 6.57 -2.48 9.95
C VAL A 101 5.98 -1.45 8.97
N ILE A 102 4.95 -1.83 8.20
CA ILE A 102 4.35 -0.96 7.19
C ILE A 102 3.01 -0.39 7.65
N GLY A 103 2.24 -1.16 8.43
CA GLY A 103 0.91 -0.73 8.88
C GLY A 103 0.97 0.46 9.84
N HIS A 104 -0.02 1.33 9.78
CA HIS A 104 -0.17 2.43 10.72
C HIS A 104 -1.25 2.08 11.76
N PRO A 105 -0.98 2.26 13.07
CA PRO A 105 -1.92 1.85 14.13
C PRO A 105 -3.30 2.49 14.02
N VAL A 106 -3.37 3.74 13.56
CA VAL A 106 -4.65 4.47 13.48
C VAL A 106 -5.56 3.90 12.40
N PHE A 107 -5.00 3.30 11.35
CA PHE A 107 -5.77 2.68 10.28
C PHE A 107 -6.05 1.19 10.54
N SER A 108 -5.60 0.68 11.68
CA SER A 108 -5.71 -0.73 12.03
C SER A 108 -6.87 -1.05 12.97
N GLN A 109 -7.58 -0.04 13.47
CA GLN A 109 -8.69 -0.27 14.39
C GLN A 109 -9.96 -0.61 13.60
N SER A 110 -10.40 -1.85 13.71
CA SER A 110 -11.72 -2.25 13.22
C SER A 110 -12.80 -1.83 14.22
N LYS A 111 -14.04 -1.70 13.72
CA LYS A 111 -15.22 -1.44 14.57
C LYS A 111 -15.45 -2.51 15.63
N ASP A 112 -14.85 -3.69 15.46
CA ASP A 112 -14.98 -4.84 16.35
C ASP A 112 -13.86 -4.90 17.40
N GLY A 113 -13.04 -3.85 17.53
CA GLY A 113 -11.94 -3.81 18.49
C GLY A 113 -10.76 -4.72 18.13
N ARG A 114 -10.73 -5.25 16.91
CA ARG A 114 -9.58 -5.99 16.39
C ARG A 114 -8.56 -5.00 15.85
N ASP A 115 -7.31 -5.18 16.22
CA ASP A 115 -6.20 -4.45 15.60
C ASP A 115 -5.98 -4.99 14.19
N GLU A 116 -6.77 -4.50 13.23
CA GLU A 116 -6.56 -4.80 11.83
C GLU A 116 -5.56 -3.80 11.25
N LYS A 117 -4.29 -4.15 11.34
CA LYS A 117 -3.26 -3.41 10.60
C LYS A 117 -3.39 -3.78 9.14
N THR A 118 -4.25 -3.08 8.41
CA THR A 118 -4.47 -3.34 7.00
C THR A 118 -3.62 -2.41 6.15
N ILE A 119 -2.91 -2.97 5.20
CA ILE A 119 -2.06 -2.21 4.27
C ILE A 119 -2.92 -1.50 3.21
N ALA A 120 -4.01 -2.12 2.76
CA ALA A 120 -4.81 -1.58 1.65
C ALA A 120 -5.35 -0.18 1.90
N PRO A 121 -5.99 0.14 3.03
CA PRO A 121 -6.42 1.51 3.30
C PRO A 121 -5.28 2.52 3.36
N LEU A 122 -4.15 2.13 3.94
CA LEU A 122 -2.97 2.98 4.05
C LEU A 122 -2.37 3.24 2.67
N LEU A 123 -2.25 2.21 1.84
CA LEU A 123 -1.75 2.34 0.48
C LEU A 123 -2.69 3.18 -0.38
N GLN A 124 -4.00 3.01 -0.26
CA GLN A 124 -4.99 3.82 -0.98
C GLN A 124 -4.89 5.30 -0.59
N MET A 125 -4.70 5.60 0.68
CA MET A 125 -4.50 6.97 1.15
C MET A 125 -3.23 7.58 0.51
N HIS A 126 -2.11 6.87 0.56
CA HIS A 126 -0.86 7.35 -0.03
C HIS A 126 -0.94 7.44 -1.55
N TYR A 127 -1.69 6.52 -2.19
CA TYR A 127 -1.97 6.60 -3.62
C TYR A 127 -2.70 7.89 -3.97
N ARG A 128 -3.71 8.26 -3.19
CA ARG A 128 -4.44 9.51 -3.40
C ARG A 128 -3.53 10.73 -3.24
N MET A 129 -2.67 10.74 -2.22
CA MET A 129 -1.68 11.79 -2.03
C MET A 129 -0.72 11.88 -3.22
N ALA A 130 -0.22 10.75 -3.69
CA ALA A 130 0.69 10.68 -4.84
C ALA A 130 0.01 11.15 -6.12
N SER A 131 -1.22 10.74 -6.35
CA SER A 131 -2.02 11.13 -7.50
C SER A 131 -2.27 12.64 -7.52
N ASP A 132 -2.60 13.24 -6.37
CA ASP A 132 -2.77 14.68 -6.21
C ASP A 132 -1.46 15.44 -6.46
N ALA A 133 -0.34 14.92 -5.97
CA ALA A 133 0.98 15.51 -6.18
C ALA A 133 1.38 15.51 -7.67
N ILE A 134 1.13 14.42 -8.37
CA ILE A 134 1.41 14.30 -9.81
C ILE A 134 0.54 15.30 -10.59
N ALA A 135 -0.74 15.40 -10.27
CA ALA A 135 -1.65 16.34 -10.89
C ALA A 135 -1.21 17.80 -10.66
N ALA A 136 -0.80 18.12 -9.43
CA ALA A 136 -0.30 19.46 -9.09
C ALA A 136 0.96 19.80 -9.88
N GLN A 137 1.91 18.88 -10.00
CA GLN A 137 3.13 19.08 -10.79
C GLN A 137 2.83 19.37 -12.28
N GLN A 138 1.84 18.70 -12.84
CA GLN A 138 1.42 18.94 -14.24
C GLN A 138 0.84 20.33 -14.44
N LEU A 139 0.26 20.92 -13.40
CA LEU A 139 -0.27 22.28 -13.40
C LEU A 139 0.78 23.33 -12.99
N GLY A 140 2.01 22.92 -12.71
CA GLY A 140 3.07 23.81 -12.23
C GLY A 140 2.95 24.18 -10.76
N ASP A 141 2.11 23.50 -10.00
CA ASP A 141 1.92 23.73 -8.57
C ASP A 141 2.76 22.77 -7.74
N GLN A 142 2.95 23.11 -6.47
CA GLN A 142 3.53 22.24 -5.45
C GLN A 142 2.45 21.84 -4.45
N ILE A 143 2.55 20.62 -3.95
CA ILE A 143 1.64 20.15 -2.91
C ILE A 143 2.44 19.80 -1.65
N GLU A 144 1.95 20.24 -0.51
CA GLU A 144 2.51 19.93 0.80
C GLU A 144 1.54 19.04 1.55
N PHE A 145 2.06 17.96 2.17
CA PHE A 145 1.28 17.06 2.99
C PHE A 145 1.64 17.26 4.46
N ILE A 146 0.64 17.57 5.27
CA ILE A 146 0.82 17.81 6.70
C ILE A 146 0.21 16.64 7.46
N ARG A 147 1.07 15.90 8.19
CA ARG A 147 0.63 14.77 8.98
C ARG A 147 -0.16 15.25 10.19
N GLN A 148 -1.34 14.65 10.39
CA GLN A 148 -2.18 14.89 11.53
C GLN A 148 -1.85 13.94 12.69
N PRO A 149 -2.26 14.27 13.95
CA PRO A 149 -2.03 13.40 15.10
C PRO A 149 -2.66 12.01 14.97
N ASP A 150 -3.75 11.88 14.20
CA ASP A 150 -4.43 10.60 13.95
C ASP A 150 -3.76 9.75 12.88
N GLY A 151 -2.65 10.24 12.28
CA GLY A 151 -1.93 9.55 11.20
C GLY A 151 -2.45 9.87 9.80
N SER A 152 -3.55 10.60 9.67
CA SER A 152 -4.02 11.09 8.38
C SER A 152 -3.16 12.26 7.89
N TYR A 153 -3.39 12.69 6.65
CA TYR A 153 -2.68 13.82 6.06
C TYR A 153 -3.67 14.83 5.50
N VAL A 154 -3.33 16.11 5.67
CA VAL A 154 -4.01 17.22 5.00
C VAL A 154 -3.11 17.70 3.88
N SER A 155 -3.65 17.85 2.68
CA SER A 155 -2.91 18.39 1.54
C SER A 155 -3.14 19.89 1.43
N HIS A 156 -2.06 20.60 1.07
CA HIS A 156 -2.08 22.04 0.85
C HIS A 156 -1.36 22.36 -0.43
N THR A 157 -2.04 22.95 -1.39
CA THR A 157 -1.49 23.30 -2.69
C THR A 157 -0.85 24.71 -2.63
N LYS A 158 0.38 24.81 -3.07
CA LYS A 158 1.09 26.08 -3.22
C LYS A 158 1.38 26.34 -4.70
N PRO A 159 1.05 27.52 -5.24
CA PRO A 159 1.47 27.88 -6.58
C PRO A 159 2.99 27.91 -6.69
N ASN A 160 3.53 27.43 -7.79
CA ASN A 160 4.93 27.64 -8.14
C ASN A 160 5.09 29.09 -8.60
N GLU A 161 5.82 29.84 -7.83
CA GLU A 161 6.24 31.19 -8.23
C GLU A 161 7.49 31.15 -9.11
#